data_68c9c6dbd87fa8d72f209128f46a28c8
#
_entry.id   68c9c6dbd87fa8d72f209128f46a28c8
#
_cell.length_a   1.000
_cell.length_b   1.000
_cell.length_c   1.000
_cell.angle_alpha   90.00
_cell.angle_beta   90.00
_cell.angle_gamma   90.00
#
_symmetry.space_group_name_H-M   'P 1'
#
loop_
_entity.id
_entity.type
_entity.pdbx_description
1 polymer ?
#
loop_
_entity_poly.entity_id
_entity_poly.type
_entity_poly.pdbx_seq_one_letter_code
_entity_poly.pdbx_strand_id
1 'polypeptide(L)'
;MQGGRETTPLYKRWLLNEDMPLRRAPHREKHILETLKYLRDINPDASMAVWNFLRLANQGHTVEVFDQNGDNDEAAQEYINSDLAQRVGKLYSGGTDQLINVLNLTGYTEGAVALEVELNESLDDVVDFHVISPSRLDFIMDKETEELVLVERKIDGTFTRLNMEQVFYVPIDPDVDDPYGRSPMLPAIEAILFQTEVLRDLKAVAHHQGHARFDISVSAEAILKNLPQHVLDQGDEAVQEFVDSYMDGVFSQFEELEADDDFLHDDSAKVQTVGGTNGKSMDSKSLIEIINQQVVTSLKQLPILLGRNESTTETHGSIQWEIHIAGVKSIQNVTKRLLEKAYTVALRVQGNQSTVKITFNDVRTKDRAQEANAEAIEINNEIMKVQQGWIDNDEASNVITGHDAVGEPKQPQQSDALGSYQAFLQSKAKPKDDEDLEGDETGRYIRKF
;
A
#
# COMPACT_ATOMS: atom_id res chain seq x y z
N MET A 1 23.66 46.79 30.96
CA MET A 1 23.66 45.95 29.75
C MET A 1 22.22 45.45 29.60
N GLN A 2 21.46 46.06 28.72
CA GLN A 2 20.13 45.57 28.34
C GLN A 2 20.39 44.45 27.31
N GLY A 3 20.22 43.22 27.77
CA GLY A 3 20.19 42.09 26.85
C GLY A 3 18.98 42.24 25.92
N GLY A 4 19.25 42.55 24.67
CA GLY A 4 18.20 42.49 23.63
C GLY A 4 17.55 41.11 23.68
N ARG A 5 16.24 41.06 23.86
CA ARG A 5 15.48 39.81 23.70
C ARG A 5 15.65 39.38 22.25
N GLU A 6 16.32 38.27 22.03
CA GLU A 6 16.29 37.64 20.71
C GLU A 6 14.84 37.37 20.30
N THR A 7 14.43 38.01 19.23
CA THR A 7 13.07 37.96 18.71
C THR A 7 12.86 36.79 17.74
N THR A 8 13.94 36.16 17.30
CA THR A 8 13.87 35.02 16.39
C THR A 8 13.29 33.78 17.09
N PRO A 9 12.20 33.17 16.56
CA PRO A 9 11.63 31.96 17.12
C PRO A 9 12.64 30.81 17.22
N LEU A 10 12.51 29.97 18.24
CA LEU A 10 13.47 28.92 18.55
C LEU A 10 13.70 27.97 17.37
N TYR A 11 12.61 27.58 16.66
CA TYR A 11 12.69 26.70 15.50
C TYR A 11 13.49 27.31 14.34
N LYS A 12 13.39 28.64 14.13
CA LYS A 12 14.17 29.33 13.09
C LYS A 12 15.67 29.35 13.39
N ARG A 13 16.07 29.37 14.66
CA ARG A 13 17.49 29.37 15.05
C ARG A 13 18.23 28.10 14.65
N TRP A 14 17.52 26.97 14.64
CA TRP A 14 18.09 25.69 14.23
C TRP A 14 18.22 25.57 12.70
N LEU A 15 17.41 26.32 11.97
CA LEU A 15 17.34 26.30 10.51
C LEU A 15 18.25 27.34 9.85
N LEU A 16 18.73 28.34 10.60
CA LEU A 16 19.56 29.46 10.13
C LEU A 16 21.01 29.08 9.80
N ASN A 17 21.28 27.87 9.40
CA ASN A 17 22.63 27.48 9.05
C ASN A 17 22.82 27.57 7.54
N GLU A 18 23.50 28.66 7.13
CA GLU A 18 24.20 28.88 5.86
C GLU A 18 23.47 28.41 4.57
N ASP A 19 23.59 29.11 3.47
CA ASP A 19 23.08 28.89 2.10
C ASP A 19 23.08 27.42 1.59
N MET A 20 23.01 26.48 2.48
CA MET A 20 22.97 25.06 2.19
C MET A 20 21.55 24.47 2.44
N PRO A 21 21.13 23.48 1.67
CA PRO A 21 19.87 22.79 1.92
C PRO A 21 19.79 22.26 3.33
N LEU A 22 18.60 22.32 3.92
CA LEU A 22 18.33 21.67 5.19
C LEU A 22 18.67 20.19 5.07
N ARG A 23 19.44 19.71 6.03
CA ARG A 23 19.83 18.32 6.05
C ARG A 23 18.59 17.45 6.30
N ARG A 24 18.34 16.52 5.40
CA ARG A 24 17.36 15.47 5.63
C ARG A 24 17.83 14.55 6.77
N ALA A 25 16.92 14.06 7.57
CA ALA A 25 17.24 12.96 8.46
C ALA A 25 17.83 11.77 7.66
N PRO A 26 18.81 11.01 8.19
CA PRO A 26 19.48 9.94 7.43
C PRO A 26 18.53 8.98 6.73
N HIS A 27 17.44 8.62 7.38
CA HIS A 27 16.41 7.73 6.86
C HIS A 27 15.47 8.38 5.80
N ARG A 28 15.65 9.66 5.49
CA ARG A 28 14.89 10.41 4.46
C ARG A 28 15.80 10.92 3.34
N GLU A 29 17.04 10.47 3.30
CA GLU A 29 17.97 10.83 2.23
C GLU A 29 17.53 10.26 0.88
N LYS A 30 17.98 10.90 -0.20
CA LYS A 30 17.54 10.56 -1.57
C LYS A 30 17.76 9.09 -1.93
N HIS A 31 18.90 8.53 -1.55
CA HIS A 31 19.22 7.12 -1.82
C HIS A 31 18.24 6.15 -1.13
N ILE A 32 17.72 6.49 0.04
CA ILE A 32 16.69 5.72 0.73
C ILE A 32 15.37 5.78 -0.05
N LEU A 33 14.98 6.98 -0.52
CA LEU A 33 13.77 7.14 -1.34
C LEU A 33 13.88 6.39 -2.67
N GLU A 34 15.05 6.36 -3.30
CA GLU A 34 15.31 5.55 -4.50
C GLU A 34 15.25 4.06 -4.21
N THR A 35 15.76 3.62 -3.06
CA THR A 35 15.62 2.22 -2.61
C THR A 35 14.15 1.85 -2.42
N LEU A 36 13.33 2.74 -1.86
CA LEU A 36 11.88 2.50 -1.72
C LEU A 36 11.20 2.35 -3.08
N LYS A 37 11.54 3.19 -4.06
CA LYS A 37 11.02 3.05 -5.43
C LYS A 37 11.39 1.69 -6.05
N TYR A 38 12.65 1.27 -5.87
CA TYR A 38 13.12 -0.02 -6.35
C TYR A 38 12.39 -1.19 -5.67
N LEU A 39 12.27 -1.18 -4.34
CA LEU A 39 11.57 -2.23 -3.60
C LEU A 39 10.09 -2.30 -3.96
N ARG A 40 9.42 -1.15 -4.13
CA ARG A 40 8.04 -1.07 -4.58
C ARG A 40 7.79 -1.83 -5.88
N ASP A 41 8.73 -1.75 -6.82
CA ASP A 41 8.57 -2.30 -8.16
C ASP A 41 9.00 -3.78 -8.23
N ILE A 42 9.89 -4.23 -7.33
CA ILE A 42 10.46 -5.59 -7.40
C ILE A 42 9.88 -6.55 -6.35
N ASN A 43 9.64 -6.06 -5.11
CA ASN A 43 9.15 -6.94 -4.07
C ASN A 43 7.65 -7.18 -4.23
N PRO A 44 7.17 -8.45 -4.26
CA PRO A 44 5.75 -8.76 -4.49
C PRO A 44 4.82 -8.19 -3.43
N ASP A 45 5.22 -8.21 -2.15
CA ASP A 45 4.41 -7.69 -1.05
C ASP A 45 4.31 -6.15 -1.13
N ALA A 46 5.43 -5.46 -1.40
CA ALA A 46 5.44 -4.00 -1.57
C ALA A 46 4.65 -3.57 -2.80
N SER A 47 4.79 -4.27 -3.92
CA SER A 47 4.02 -4.01 -5.14
C SER A 47 2.52 -4.17 -4.91
N MET A 48 2.10 -5.25 -4.25
CA MET A 48 0.70 -5.49 -3.91
C MET A 48 0.16 -4.43 -2.94
N ALA A 49 0.96 -4.03 -1.94
CA ALA A 49 0.57 -2.99 -0.98
C ALA A 49 0.29 -1.65 -1.70
N VAL A 50 1.18 -1.24 -2.60
CA VAL A 50 1.00 -0.01 -3.41
C VAL A 50 -0.20 -0.14 -4.34
N TRP A 51 -0.36 -1.30 -4.99
CA TRP A 51 -1.50 -1.56 -5.86
C TRP A 51 -2.83 -1.40 -5.11
N ASN A 52 -2.97 -2.03 -3.95
CA ASN A 52 -4.17 -1.94 -3.12
C ASN A 52 -4.41 -0.51 -2.63
N PHE A 53 -3.35 0.14 -2.13
CA PHE A 53 -3.43 1.52 -1.68
C PHE A 53 -3.97 2.45 -2.77
N LEU A 54 -3.42 2.40 -3.99
CA LEU A 54 -3.87 3.28 -5.08
C LEU A 54 -5.33 3.06 -5.46
N ARG A 55 -5.83 1.81 -5.43
CA ARG A 55 -7.23 1.51 -5.72
C ARG A 55 -8.16 2.00 -4.62
N LEU A 56 -7.72 1.94 -3.37
CA LEU A 56 -8.49 2.47 -2.24
C LEU A 56 -8.43 4.01 -2.20
N ALA A 57 -7.28 4.60 -2.53
CA ALA A 57 -7.08 6.04 -2.45
C ALA A 57 -7.72 6.83 -3.60
N ASN A 58 -8.08 6.20 -4.73
CA ASN A 58 -8.72 6.89 -5.85
C ASN A 58 -9.98 6.14 -6.29
N GLN A 59 -11.08 6.40 -5.59
CA GLN A 59 -12.43 5.92 -5.89
C GLN A 59 -13.28 6.99 -6.61
N GLY A 60 -12.59 7.98 -7.20
CA GLY A 60 -13.20 9.18 -7.73
C GLY A 60 -13.27 10.31 -6.71
N HIS A 61 -13.56 11.49 -7.19
CA HIS A 61 -13.65 12.69 -6.38
C HIS A 61 -14.67 13.67 -6.96
N THR A 62 -15.12 14.60 -6.12
CA THR A 62 -15.96 15.74 -6.53
C THR A 62 -15.21 17.03 -6.22
N VAL A 63 -15.38 18.02 -7.08
CA VAL A 63 -14.81 19.35 -6.92
C VAL A 63 -15.95 20.34 -6.80
N GLU A 64 -15.99 21.08 -5.71
CA GLU A 64 -16.92 22.16 -5.42
C GLU A 64 -16.14 23.47 -5.40
N VAL A 65 -16.73 24.52 -5.92
CA VAL A 65 -16.11 25.86 -5.94
C VAL A 65 -17.04 26.86 -5.29
N PHE A 66 -16.50 27.60 -4.34
CA PHE A 66 -17.26 28.59 -3.56
C PHE A 66 -16.69 29.99 -3.79
N ASP A 67 -17.57 30.97 -4.00
CA ASP A 67 -17.20 32.36 -4.10
C ASP A 67 -16.79 32.96 -2.73
N GLN A 68 -16.49 34.25 -2.68
CA GLN A 68 -16.11 34.94 -1.45
C GLN A 68 -17.25 35.02 -0.41
N ASN A 69 -18.49 34.84 -0.82
CA ASN A 69 -19.65 34.86 0.06
C ASN A 69 -19.97 33.47 0.62
N GLY A 70 -19.34 32.42 0.06
CA GLY A 70 -19.60 31.02 0.39
C GLY A 70 -20.67 30.37 -0.48
N ASP A 71 -21.16 31.07 -1.52
CA ASP A 71 -22.11 30.53 -2.49
C ASP A 71 -21.37 29.69 -3.56
N ASN A 72 -22.08 28.75 -4.17
CA ASN A 72 -21.48 27.89 -5.20
C ASN A 72 -21.21 28.68 -6.49
N ASP A 73 -19.97 28.67 -6.99
CA ASP A 73 -19.56 29.28 -8.25
C ASP A 73 -19.62 28.22 -9.37
N GLU A 74 -20.81 28.06 -9.96
CA GLU A 74 -21.06 27.06 -11.00
C GLU A 74 -20.14 27.22 -12.22
N ALA A 75 -19.85 28.45 -12.63
CA ALA A 75 -19.01 28.72 -13.81
C ALA A 75 -17.55 28.31 -13.58
N ALA A 76 -17.00 28.63 -12.41
CA ALA A 76 -15.66 28.20 -12.04
C ALA A 76 -15.59 26.68 -11.82
N GLN A 77 -16.64 26.08 -11.28
CA GLN A 77 -16.74 24.63 -11.10
C GLN A 77 -16.80 23.89 -12.45
N GLU A 78 -17.55 24.42 -13.42
CA GLU A 78 -17.60 23.87 -14.78
C GLU A 78 -16.24 23.98 -15.48
N TYR A 79 -15.53 25.10 -15.36
CA TYR A 79 -14.19 25.27 -15.90
C TYR A 79 -13.24 24.21 -15.34
N ILE A 80 -13.22 23.97 -14.04
CA ILE A 80 -12.33 22.96 -13.43
C ILE A 80 -12.72 21.56 -13.88
N ASN A 81 -13.98 21.18 -13.86
CA ASN A 81 -14.41 19.81 -14.10
C ASN A 81 -14.43 19.44 -15.58
N SER A 82 -14.76 20.38 -16.47
CA SER A 82 -14.98 20.09 -17.90
C SER A 82 -13.75 20.44 -18.75
N ASP A 83 -13.05 21.52 -18.46
CA ASP A 83 -11.90 21.98 -19.27
C ASP A 83 -10.57 21.58 -18.60
N LEU A 84 -10.30 22.07 -17.41
CA LEU A 84 -9.00 21.88 -16.75
C LEU A 84 -8.73 20.41 -16.42
N ALA A 85 -9.73 19.68 -15.93
CA ALA A 85 -9.58 18.28 -15.54
C ALA A 85 -9.19 17.35 -16.70
N GLN A 86 -9.61 17.69 -17.91
CA GLN A 86 -9.25 16.93 -19.12
C GLN A 86 -7.91 17.36 -19.72
N ARG A 87 -7.52 18.62 -19.47
CA ARG A 87 -6.35 19.25 -20.07
C ARG A 87 -5.06 18.96 -19.31
N VAL A 88 -5.13 18.82 -17.98
CA VAL A 88 -3.97 18.59 -17.11
C VAL A 88 -3.55 17.13 -17.05
N GLY A 89 -2.29 16.89 -16.68
CA GLY A 89 -1.73 15.55 -16.57
C GLY A 89 -1.47 14.89 -17.93
N LYS A 90 -1.16 15.66 -18.96
CA LYS A 90 -0.89 15.18 -20.33
C LYS A 90 0.17 14.09 -20.39
N LEU A 91 1.19 14.18 -19.53
CA LEU A 91 2.26 13.19 -19.44
C LEU A 91 1.72 11.79 -19.14
N TYR A 92 0.63 11.69 -18.41
CA TYR A 92 0.06 10.42 -17.94
C TYR A 92 -1.11 9.92 -18.80
N SER A 93 -1.52 10.68 -19.78
CA SER A 93 -2.61 10.34 -20.74
C SER A 93 -3.97 10.01 -20.09
N GLY A 94 -4.14 10.25 -18.82
CA GLY A 94 -5.35 9.88 -18.05
C GLY A 94 -6.03 11.06 -17.34
N GLY A 95 -5.64 12.31 -17.66
CA GLY A 95 -6.21 13.50 -17.02
C GLY A 95 -6.00 13.52 -15.52
N THR A 96 -6.90 14.19 -14.81
CA THR A 96 -6.82 14.38 -13.36
C THR A 96 -6.79 13.08 -12.57
N ASP A 97 -7.51 12.05 -12.99
CA ASP A 97 -7.55 10.76 -12.27
C ASP A 97 -6.19 10.10 -12.23
N GLN A 98 -5.48 10.09 -13.36
CA GLN A 98 -4.13 9.52 -13.39
C GLN A 98 -3.12 10.41 -12.65
N LEU A 99 -3.28 11.73 -12.72
CA LEU A 99 -2.49 12.68 -11.93
C LEU A 99 -2.62 12.40 -10.42
N ILE A 100 -3.85 12.18 -9.94
CA ILE A 100 -4.13 11.81 -8.55
C ILE A 100 -3.44 10.49 -8.17
N ASN A 101 -3.49 9.48 -9.04
CA ASN A 101 -2.81 8.22 -8.81
C ASN A 101 -1.30 8.41 -8.65
N VAL A 102 -0.68 9.24 -9.50
CA VAL A 102 0.76 9.52 -9.41
C VAL A 102 1.11 10.32 -8.15
N LEU A 103 0.29 11.29 -7.76
CA LEU A 103 0.45 12.02 -6.50
C LEU A 103 0.35 11.07 -5.28
N ASN A 104 -0.68 10.24 -5.24
CA ASN A 104 -0.84 9.25 -4.17
C ASN A 104 0.33 8.26 -4.14
N LEU A 105 0.84 7.84 -5.30
CA LEU A 105 2.02 6.98 -5.41
C LEU A 105 3.27 7.63 -4.80
N THR A 106 3.54 8.91 -5.13
CA THR A 106 4.67 9.64 -4.54
C THR A 106 4.48 9.83 -3.05
N GLY A 107 3.27 10.17 -2.60
CA GLY A 107 2.92 10.29 -1.19
C GLY A 107 3.23 9.01 -0.42
N TYR A 108 2.73 7.88 -0.87
CA TYR A 108 2.94 6.60 -0.20
C TYR A 108 4.41 6.14 -0.23
N THR A 109 5.11 6.36 -1.37
CA THR A 109 6.49 5.89 -1.55
C THR A 109 7.52 6.85 -0.97
N GLU A 110 7.38 8.16 -1.23
CA GLU A 110 8.39 9.17 -0.91
C GLU A 110 8.04 10.03 0.32
N GLY A 111 6.80 9.91 0.83
CA GLY A 111 6.36 10.61 2.03
C GLY A 111 5.96 12.07 1.83
N ALA A 112 5.83 12.51 0.59
CA ALA A 112 5.34 13.85 0.24
C ALA A 112 4.73 13.83 -1.15
N VAL A 113 3.94 14.86 -1.44
CA VAL A 113 3.45 15.15 -2.79
C VAL A 113 3.96 16.52 -3.22
N ALA A 114 4.37 16.65 -4.48
CA ALA A 114 4.78 17.92 -5.05
C ALA A 114 4.26 18.06 -6.48
N LEU A 115 3.89 19.29 -6.82
CA LEU A 115 3.26 19.64 -8.09
C LEU A 115 3.72 21.01 -8.54
N GLU A 116 3.98 21.15 -9.83
CA GLU A 116 4.20 22.43 -10.53
C GLU A 116 3.00 22.75 -11.40
N VAL A 117 2.53 23.97 -11.34
CA VAL A 117 1.50 24.53 -12.20
C VAL A 117 2.19 25.25 -13.35
N GLU A 118 2.08 24.71 -14.56
CA GLU A 118 2.60 25.35 -15.77
C GLU A 118 1.57 26.34 -16.30
N LEU A 119 1.97 27.60 -16.41
CA LEU A 119 1.17 28.68 -16.98
C LEU A 119 1.53 28.90 -18.45
N ASN A 120 0.58 29.45 -19.21
CA ASN A 120 0.84 29.87 -20.59
C ASN A 120 1.78 31.13 -20.62
N GLU A 121 2.23 31.50 -21.82
CA GLU A 121 3.14 32.66 -21.99
C GLU A 121 2.50 33.99 -21.55
N SER A 122 1.18 34.11 -21.59
CA SER A 122 0.42 35.31 -21.16
C SER A 122 0.18 35.34 -19.66
N LEU A 123 0.47 34.26 -18.94
CA LEU A 123 0.21 34.07 -17.50
C LEU A 123 -1.26 34.24 -17.11
N ASP A 124 -2.18 33.95 -18.02
CA ASP A 124 -3.63 34.08 -17.81
C ASP A 124 -4.39 32.76 -17.83
N ASP A 125 -3.71 31.63 -18.10
CA ASP A 125 -4.31 30.29 -18.04
C ASP A 125 -3.28 29.21 -17.70
N VAL A 126 -3.76 28.09 -17.19
CA VAL A 126 -2.96 26.90 -16.87
C VAL A 126 -2.84 26.01 -18.11
N VAL A 127 -1.62 25.61 -18.42
CA VAL A 127 -1.30 24.69 -19.53
C VAL A 127 -1.36 23.23 -19.07
N ASP A 128 -0.70 22.93 -17.94
CA ASP A 128 -0.62 21.57 -17.39
C ASP A 128 -0.24 21.58 -15.89
N PHE A 129 -0.40 20.42 -15.26
CA PHE A 129 0.10 20.13 -13.93
C PHE A 129 1.17 19.05 -14.00
N HIS A 130 2.35 19.31 -13.50
CA HIS A 130 3.47 18.40 -13.48
C HIS A 130 3.75 17.89 -12.07
N VAL A 131 3.68 16.58 -11.87
CA VAL A 131 4.09 15.98 -10.60
C VAL A 131 5.61 15.96 -10.51
N ILE A 132 6.14 16.50 -9.43
CA ILE A 132 7.57 16.52 -9.15
C ILE A 132 7.87 15.47 -8.08
N SER A 133 8.90 14.63 -8.34
CA SER A 133 9.35 13.68 -7.31
C SER A 133 9.93 14.46 -6.11
N PRO A 134 9.42 14.23 -4.89
CA PRO A 134 9.93 14.88 -3.68
C PRO A 134 11.44 14.67 -3.44
N SER A 135 12.01 13.60 -3.99
CA SER A 135 13.45 13.35 -3.91
C SER A 135 14.32 14.35 -4.67
N ARG A 136 13.75 15.10 -5.63
CA ARG A 136 14.45 16.14 -6.39
C ARG A 136 14.46 17.51 -5.69
N LEU A 137 13.59 17.69 -4.71
CA LEU A 137 13.34 18.96 -4.04
C LEU A 137 14.05 19.02 -2.70
N ASP A 138 14.66 20.15 -2.41
CA ASP A 138 15.28 20.45 -1.13
C ASP A 138 14.74 21.79 -0.58
N PHE A 139 14.91 22.04 0.70
CA PHE A 139 14.55 23.30 1.35
C PHE A 139 15.83 24.05 1.73
N ILE A 140 15.83 25.35 1.50
CA ILE A 140 16.83 26.27 2.03
C ILE A 140 16.13 27.34 2.88
N MET A 141 16.83 27.84 3.87
CA MET A 141 16.38 29.02 4.61
C MET A 141 16.87 30.26 3.88
N ASP A 142 15.95 31.12 3.42
CA ASP A 142 16.30 32.41 2.85
C ASP A 142 16.80 33.34 3.97
N LYS A 143 17.97 33.95 3.78
CA LYS A 143 18.60 34.81 4.79
C LYS A 143 17.92 36.17 4.94
N GLU A 144 17.30 36.67 3.89
CA GLU A 144 16.66 37.98 3.88
C GLU A 144 15.25 37.93 4.46
N THR A 145 14.48 36.91 4.06
CA THR A 145 13.09 36.76 4.50
C THR A 145 12.93 35.86 5.72
N GLU A 146 13.97 35.09 6.08
CA GLU A 146 13.93 34.03 7.11
C GLU A 146 12.79 33.01 6.87
N GLU A 147 12.47 32.76 5.61
CA GLU A 147 11.46 31.80 5.19
C GLU A 147 12.08 30.57 4.54
N LEU A 148 11.40 29.44 4.66
CA LEU A 148 11.78 28.22 3.95
C LEU A 148 11.40 28.35 2.48
N VAL A 149 12.39 28.24 1.61
CA VAL A 149 12.22 28.28 0.16
C VAL A 149 12.52 26.92 -0.44
N LEU A 150 11.66 26.47 -1.34
CA LEU A 150 11.84 25.24 -2.08
C LEU A 150 12.86 25.44 -3.20
N VAL A 151 13.80 24.49 -3.33
CA VAL A 151 14.82 24.50 -4.36
C VAL A 151 14.90 23.15 -5.07
N GLU A 152 15.24 23.18 -6.34
CA GLU A 152 15.61 21.99 -7.09
C GLU A 152 17.13 21.85 -7.13
N ARG A 153 17.64 20.67 -6.80
CA ARG A 153 19.05 20.34 -6.98
C ARG A 153 19.28 19.86 -8.40
N LYS A 154 20.13 20.56 -9.15
CA LYS A 154 20.58 20.16 -10.48
C LYS A 154 21.63 19.06 -10.41
N ILE A 155 21.88 18.43 -11.57
CA ILE A 155 22.88 17.36 -11.72
C ILE A 155 24.29 17.85 -11.39
N ASP A 156 24.59 19.11 -11.69
CA ASP A 156 25.87 19.75 -11.38
C ASP A 156 26.07 20.11 -9.90
N GLY A 157 25.08 19.83 -9.06
CA GLY A 157 25.07 20.11 -7.61
C GLY A 157 24.65 21.54 -7.26
N THR A 158 24.32 22.39 -8.23
CA THR A 158 23.75 23.71 -8.00
C THR A 158 22.28 23.65 -7.62
N PHE A 159 21.79 24.71 -6.96
CA PHE A 159 20.39 24.81 -6.54
C PHE A 159 19.70 25.91 -7.34
N THR A 160 18.47 25.60 -7.80
CA THR A 160 17.58 26.59 -8.41
C THR A 160 16.41 26.84 -7.49
N ARG A 161 16.20 28.10 -7.11
CA ARG A 161 14.99 28.49 -6.35
C ARG A 161 13.78 28.30 -7.23
N LEU A 162 12.74 27.72 -6.66
CA LEU A 162 11.46 27.50 -7.32
C LEU A 162 10.47 28.61 -6.96
N ASN A 163 9.56 28.89 -7.88
CA ASN A 163 8.50 29.83 -7.63
C ASN A 163 7.43 29.17 -6.72
N MET A 164 7.37 29.62 -5.47
CA MET A 164 6.44 29.08 -4.45
C MET A 164 4.97 29.37 -4.76
N GLU A 165 4.67 30.22 -5.74
CA GLU A 165 3.28 30.44 -6.21
C GLU A 165 2.84 29.42 -7.25
N GLN A 166 3.79 28.73 -7.90
CA GLN A 166 3.55 27.74 -8.94
C GLN A 166 3.96 26.32 -8.52
N VAL A 167 4.89 26.17 -7.58
CA VAL A 167 5.39 24.88 -7.12
C VAL A 167 4.96 24.66 -5.67
N PHE A 168 4.23 23.59 -5.46
CA PHE A 168 3.70 23.20 -4.15
C PHE A 168 4.36 21.92 -3.67
N TYR A 169 4.64 21.87 -2.38
CA TYR A 169 5.13 20.67 -1.68
C TYR A 169 4.31 20.49 -0.42
N VAL A 170 3.73 19.30 -0.23
CA VAL A 170 2.96 18.95 0.96
C VAL A 170 3.51 17.66 1.54
N PRO A 171 4.13 17.72 2.75
CA PRO A 171 4.71 16.55 3.40
C PRO A 171 3.63 15.69 4.07
N ILE A 172 3.91 14.39 4.18
CA ILE A 172 3.18 13.45 5.03
C ILE A 172 3.94 13.33 6.35
N ASP A 173 3.25 13.52 7.46
CA ASP A 173 3.78 13.35 8.82
C ASP A 173 5.19 13.96 9.00
N PRO A 174 5.39 15.27 8.76
CA PRO A 174 6.67 15.92 8.97
C PRO A 174 7.08 15.87 10.45
N ASP A 175 8.37 15.99 10.72
CA ASP A 175 8.86 16.15 12.09
C ASP A 175 8.91 17.61 12.51
N VAL A 176 9.16 17.88 13.81
CA VAL A 176 9.15 19.23 14.37
C VAL A 176 10.13 20.16 13.65
N ASP A 177 11.34 19.67 13.39
CA ASP A 177 12.44 20.44 12.82
C ASP A 177 12.78 20.01 11.37
N ASP A 178 11.94 19.20 10.75
CA ASP A 178 12.18 18.62 9.44
C ASP A 178 10.96 18.82 8.54
N PRO A 179 11.02 19.72 7.55
CA PRO A 179 9.91 20.00 6.63
C PRO A 179 9.68 18.88 5.62
N TYR A 180 10.62 17.92 5.52
CA TYR A 180 10.47 16.77 4.64
C TYR A 180 9.47 15.77 5.21
N GLY A 181 8.67 15.18 4.34
CA GLY A 181 7.70 14.17 4.73
C GLY A 181 8.33 12.81 5.11
N ARG A 182 7.54 11.98 5.73
CA ARG A 182 7.91 10.62 6.12
C ARG A 182 7.20 9.60 5.25
N SER A 183 7.97 8.77 4.53
CA SER A 183 7.39 7.69 3.73
C SER A 183 6.69 6.65 4.60
N PRO A 184 5.42 6.33 4.32
CA PRO A 184 4.73 5.20 4.94
C PRO A 184 5.43 3.86 4.75
N MET A 185 6.15 3.68 3.64
CA MET A 185 6.90 2.46 3.30
C MET A 185 8.27 2.36 3.98
N LEU A 186 8.75 3.42 4.62
CA LEU A 186 10.11 3.45 5.18
C LEU A 186 10.45 2.24 6.07
N PRO A 187 9.57 1.79 7.00
CA PRO A 187 9.85 0.64 7.85
C PRO A 187 9.98 -0.69 7.08
N ALA A 188 9.50 -0.74 5.84
CA ALA A 188 9.51 -1.96 5.04
C ALA A 188 10.90 -2.32 4.48
N ILE A 189 11.84 -1.37 4.41
CA ILE A 189 13.17 -1.61 3.83
C ILE A 189 13.85 -2.78 4.55
N GLU A 190 14.02 -2.68 5.87
CA GLU A 190 14.70 -3.71 6.65
C GLU A 190 13.95 -5.04 6.65
N ALA A 191 12.61 -5.00 6.78
CA ALA A 191 11.79 -6.20 6.77
C ALA A 191 11.87 -6.95 5.42
N ILE A 192 11.84 -6.24 4.30
CA ILE A 192 11.93 -6.82 2.96
C ILE A 192 13.34 -7.35 2.68
N LEU A 193 14.39 -6.62 3.08
CA LEU A 193 15.77 -7.08 2.92
C LEU A 193 16.00 -8.37 3.70
N PHE A 194 15.54 -8.44 4.95
CA PHE A 194 15.63 -9.64 5.77
C PHE A 194 14.81 -10.80 5.16
N GLN A 195 13.59 -10.54 4.68
CA GLN A 195 12.78 -11.54 3.97
C GLN A 195 13.55 -12.12 2.77
N THR A 196 14.16 -11.24 1.97
CA THR A 196 14.91 -11.63 0.77
C THR A 196 16.13 -12.51 1.12
N GLU A 197 16.84 -12.17 2.20
CA GLU A 197 18.00 -12.95 2.69
C GLU A 197 17.55 -14.34 3.15
N VAL A 198 16.52 -14.42 4.00
CA VAL A 198 16.01 -15.72 4.48
C VAL A 198 15.49 -16.59 3.34
N LEU A 199 14.78 -16.02 2.38
CA LEU A 199 14.31 -16.77 1.20
C LEU A 199 15.48 -17.27 0.34
N ARG A 200 16.57 -16.52 0.25
CA ARG A 200 17.80 -16.94 -0.44
C ARG A 200 18.45 -18.13 0.28
N ASP A 201 18.55 -18.04 1.61
CA ASP A 201 19.11 -19.12 2.43
C ASP A 201 18.26 -20.39 2.35
N LEU A 202 16.92 -20.23 2.43
CA LEU A 202 16.00 -21.36 2.26
C LEU A 202 16.10 -21.99 0.87
N LYS A 203 16.28 -21.18 -0.18
CA LYS A 203 16.52 -21.68 -1.53
C LYS A 203 17.83 -22.48 -1.57
N ALA A 204 18.90 -22.00 -0.94
CA ALA A 204 20.16 -22.72 -0.86
C ALA A 204 20.01 -24.04 -0.07
N VAL A 205 19.30 -24.00 1.06
CA VAL A 205 19.01 -25.21 1.86
C VAL A 205 18.17 -26.20 1.05
N ALA A 206 17.11 -25.74 0.38
CA ALA A 206 16.28 -26.60 -0.47
C ALA A 206 17.08 -27.23 -1.62
N HIS A 207 17.96 -26.45 -2.24
CA HIS A 207 18.85 -26.97 -3.28
C HIS A 207 19.83 -28.04 -2.73
N HIS A 208 20.40 -27.79 -1.55
CA HIS A 208 21.29 -28.76 -0.90
C HIS A 208 20.58 -29.99 -0.36
N GLN A 209 19.32 -29.88 0.07
CA GLN A 209 18.52 -31.01 0.54
C GLN A 209 17.89 -31.80 -0.61
N GLY A 210 17.60 -31.13 -1.72
CA GLY A 210 17.03 -31.76 -2.93
C GLY A 210 18.01 -32.63 -3.69
N HIS A 211 19.33 -32.42 -3.53
CA HIS A 211 20.36 -33.27 -4.09
C HIS A 211 20.95 -34.13 -2.98
N ALA A 212 20.86 -35.45 -3.13
CA ALA A 212 21.53 -36.39 -2.24
C ALA A 212 23.04 -36.12 -2.31
N ARG A 213 23.64 -35.77 -1.18
CA ARG A 213 25.10 -35.69 -1.09
C ARG A 213 25.62 -37.04 -0.69
N PHE A 214 26.58 -37.53 -1.46
CA PHE A 214 27.22 -38.78 -1.20
C PHE A 214 28.55 -38.50 -0.48
N ASP A 215 28.77 -39.17 0.65
CA ASP A 215 30.08 -39.35 1.25
C ASP A 215 30.65 -40.64 0.71
N ILE A 216 31.64 -40.48 -0.14
CA ILE A 216 32.26 -41.61 -0.82
C ILE A 216 33.59 -41.87 -0.13
N SER A 217 33.66 -42.95 0.64
CA SER A 217 34.88 -43.39 1.24
C SER A 217 35.47 -44.55 0.44
N VAL A 218 36.67 -44.37 -0.07
CA VAL A 218 37.39 -45.37 -0.81
C VAL A 218 38.43 -46.04 0.10
N SER A 219 38.41 -47.36 0.18
CA SER A 219 39.34 -48.11 1.00
C SER A 219 40.69 -48.30 0.29
N ALA A 220 41.73 -47.65 0.81
CA ALA A 220 43.10 -47.83 0.28
C ALA A 220 43.57 -49.32 0.31
N GLU A 221 43.12 -50.07 1.33
CA GLU A 221 43.43 -51.50 1.40
C GLU A 221 42.76 -52.28 0.28
N ALA A 222 41.55 -51.94 -0.12
CA ALA A 222 40.84 -52.60 -1.21
C ALA A 222 41.53 -52.32 -2.58
N ILE A 223 41.97 -51.08 -2.79
CA ILE A 223 42.71 -50.71 -3.99
C ILE A 223 44.02 -51.46 -4.07
N LEU A 224 44.78 -51.46 -2.98
CA LEU A 224 46.09 -52.16 -2.94
C LEU A 224 45.96 -53.69 -3.13
N LYS A 225 44.87 -54.29 -2.64
CA LYS A 225 44.62 -55.74 -2.81
C LYS A 225 44.30 -56.10 -4.25
N ASN A 226 43.71 -55.20 -4.99
CA ASN A 226 43.35 -55.42 -6.40
C ASN A 226 44.37 -54.83 -7.38
N LEU A 227 45.56 -54.42 -6.89
CA LEU A 227 46.58 -53.78 -7.68
C LEU A 227 47.18 -54.79 -8.66
N PRO A 228 47.30 -54.47 -9.95
CA PRO A 228 47.93 -55.36 -10.91
C PRO A 228 49.43 -55.58 -10.62
N GLN A 229 49.94 -56.84 -10.75
CA GLN A 229 51.31 -57.19 -10.39
C GLN A 229 52.33 -56.31 -11.12
N HIS A 230 52.06 -55.94 -12.38
CA HIS A 230 52.97 -55.14 -13.19
C HIS A 230 53.14 -53.69 -12.64
N VAL A 231 52.18 -53.17 -11.86
CA VAL A 231 52.26 -51.83 -11.20
C VAL A 231 53.15 -51.96 -9.94
N LEU A 232 53.00 -53.05 -9.18
CA LEU A 232 53.85 -53.36 -8.04
C LEU A 232 55.31 -53.48 -8.40
N ASP A 233 55.59 -54.05 -9.57
CA ASP A 233 56.95 -54.25 -10.06
C ASP A 233 57.65 -52.96 -10.51
N GLN A 234 56.87 -51.86 -10.74
CA GLN A 234 57.40 -50.56 -11.17
C GLN A 234 57.77 -49.64 -10.01
N GLY A 235 57.41 -50.00 -8.78
CA GLY A 235 57.79 -49.26 -7.56
C GLY A 235 56.67 -48.29 -7.01
N ASP A 236 57.00 -47.65 -5.90
CA ASP A 236 56.03 -46.88 -5.11
C ASP A 236 55.41 -45.72 -5.88
N GLU A 237 56.11 -45.10 -6.81
CA GLU A 237 55.64 -43.97 -7.62
C GLU A 237 54.54 -44.44 -8.60
N ALA A 238 54.65 -45.60 -9.21
CA ALA A 238 53.64 -46.18 -10.07
C ALA A 238 52.39 -46.65 -9.30
N VAL A 239 52.58 -47.10 -8.07
CA VAL A 239 51.46 -47.42 -7.14
C VAL A 239 50.69 -46.20 -6.80
N GLN A 240 51.36 -45.08 -6.52
CA GLN A 240 50.67 -43.79 -6.17
C GLN A 240 49.90 -43.21 -7.38
N GLU A 241 50.52 -43.24 -8.56
CA GLU A 241 49.86 -42.80 -9.81
C GLU A 241 48.63 -43.67 -10.13
N PHE A 242 48.67 -44.97 -9.87
CA PHE A 242 47.50 -45.84 -10.03
C PHE A 242 46.40 -45.51 -9.04
N VAL A 243 46.70 -45.23 -7.75
CA VAL A 243 45.74 -44.87 -6.71
C VAL A 243 45.11 -43.55 -7.06
N ASP A 244 45.89 -42.55 -7.46
CA ASP A 244 45.41 -41.25 -7.87
C ASP A 244 44.46 -41.33 -9.08
N SER A 245 44.84 -42.09 -10.10
CA SER A 245 44.02 -42.35 -11.29
C SER A 245 42.71 -43.08 -10.96
N TYR A 246 42.74 -44.01 -10.01
CA TYR A 246 41.55 -44.71 -9.54
C TYR A 246 40.61 -43.75 -8.79
N MET A 247 41.17 -42.91 -7.92
CA MET A 247 40.42 -41.89 -7.17
C MET A 247 39.76 -40.86 -8.12
N ASP A 248 40.51 -40.41 -9.13
CA ASP A 248 40.00 -39.49 -10.15
C ASP A 248 38.87 -40.14 -10.98
N GLY A 249 38.99 -41.42 -11.29
CA GLY A 249 37.94 -42.18 -11.97
C GLY A 249 36.67 -42.30 -11.14
N VAL A 250 36.79 -42.57 -9.84
CA VAL A 250 35.65 -42.58 -8.92
C VAL A 250 35.05 -41.20 -8.80
N PHE A 251 35.89 -40.16 -8.65
CA PHE A 251 35.41 -38.78 -8.54
C PHE A 251 34.63 -38.37 -9.79
N SER A 252 35.17 -38.58 -10.98
CA SER A 252 34.50 -38.23 -12.24
C SER A 252 33.16 -38.93 -12.42
N GLN A 253 33.06 -40.20 -12.01
CA GLN A 253 31.80 -40.94 -12.09
C GLN A 253 30.68 -40.37 -11.23
N PHE A 254 31.05 -39.76 -10.09
CA PHE A 254 30.08 -39.15 -9.18
C PHE A 254 29.84 -37.67 -9.46
N GLU A 255 30.76 -36.96 -10.13
CA GLU A 255 30.60 -35.55 -10.51
C GLU A 255 29.57 -35.37 -11.61
N GLU A 256 29.45 -36.34 -12.53
CA GLU A 256 28.52 -36.30 -13.67
C GLU A 256 27.12 -36.89 -13.35
N LEU A 257 26.89 -37.36 -12.11
CA LEU A 257 25.63 -38.02 -11.71
C LEU A 257 24.45 -37.05 -11.65
N GLU A 258 23.46 -37.31 -12.46
CA GLU A 258 22.16 -36.60 -12.38
C GLU A 258 21.22 -37.26 -11.36
N ALA A 259 20.11 -36.58 -11.00
CA ALA A 259 19.23 -37.02 -9.91
C ALA A 259 18.47 -38.33 -10.19
N ASP A 260 18.40 -38.76 -11.43
CA ASP A 260 17.73 -39.96 -11.93
C ASP A 260 18.70 -41.05 -12.45
N ASP A 261 20.01 -40.83 -12.28
CA ASP A 261 21.02 -41.82 -12.68
C ASP A 261 21.21 -42.89 -11.61
N ASP A 262 21.36 -44.16 -12.07
CA ASP A 262 21.79 -45.27 -11.26
C ASP A 262 23.31 -45.36 -11.30
N PHE A 263 23.95 -45.59 -10.15
CA PHE A 263 25.41 -45.79 -10.09
C PHE A 263 25.77 -47.19 -9.62
N LEU A 264 26.81 -47.72 -10.24
CA LEU A 264 27.39 -49.01 -9.89
C LEU A 264 28.80 -48.80 -9.33
N HIS A 265 29.09 -49.36 -8.15
CA HIS A 265 30.39 -49.28 -7.52
C HIS A 265 30.88 -50.71 -7.11
N ASP A 266 32.16 -50.87 -6.97
CA ASP A 266 32.76 -52.09 -6.45
C ASP A 266 32.90 -52.06 -4.91
N ASP A 267 33.46 -53.12 -4.32
CA ASP A 267 33.64 -53.24 -2.86
C ASP A 267 34.66 -52.25 -2.28
N SER A 268 35.43 -51.55 -3.11
CA SER A 268 36.41 -50.56 -2.66
C SER A 268 35.79 -49.23 -2.25
N ALA A 269 34.61 -48.90 -2.77
CA ALA A 269 33.93 -47.66 -2.50
C ALA A 269 32.70 -47.90 -1.61
N LYS A 270 32.58 -47.18 -0.49
CA LYS A 270 31.38 -47.12 0.32
C LYS A 270 30.71 -45.79 0.12
N VAL A 271 29.49 -45.85 -0.31
CA VAL A 271 28.68 -44.65 -0.56
C VAL A 271 27.65 -44.49 0.59
N GLN A 272 27.69 -43.38 1.27
CA GLN A 272 26.68 -43.01 2.28
C GLN A 272 26.05 -41.68 1.91
N THR A 273 24.75 -41.58 2.06
CA THR A 273 24.09 -40.30 1.89
C THR A 273 24.29 -39.43 3.14
N VAL A 274 24.96 -38.30 2.95
CA VAL A 274 25.15 -37.28 4.01
C VAL A 274 24.08 -36.24 3.88
N GLY A 275 23.30 -36.02 4.95
CA GLY A 275 22.30 -34.97 5.00
C GLY A 275 20.82 -35.41 4.86
N GLY A 276 20.56 -36.73 4.78
CA GLY A 276 19.16 -37.23 4.90
C GLY A 276 18.66 -37.17 6.34
N THR A 277 17.48 -36.60 6.53
CA THR A 277 16.46 -36.71 7.61
C THR A 277 16.86 -36.85 9.10
N ASN A 278 18.11 -36.93 9.50
CA ASN A 278 18.51 -37.08 10.91
C ASN A 278 18.91 -35.75 11.60
N GLY A 279 18.96 -34.64 10.88
CA GLY A 279 19.10 -33.31 11.47
C GLY A 279 17.72 -32.76 11.82
N LYS A 280 17.56 -32.14 13.01
CA LYS A 280 16.37 -31.36 13.33
C LYS A 280 16.17 -30.35 12.20
N SER A 281 15.18 -30.57 11.34
CA SER A 281 14.74 -29.59 10.34
C SER A 281 14.40 -28.31 11.11
N MET A 282 15.09 -27.23 10.78
CA MET A 282 14.70 -25.91 11.28
C MET A 282 13.25 -25.69 10.88
N ASP A 283 12.41 -25.26 11.80
CA ASP A 283 11.02 -24.91 11.49
C ASP A 283 11.00 -23.65 10.62
N SER A 284 11.30 -23.86 9.34
CA SER A 284 11.33 -22.80 8.33
C SER A 284 9.96 -22.16 8.12
N LYS A 285 8.87 -22.90 8.41
CA LYS A 285 7.51 -22.39 8.26
C LYS A 285 7.23 -21.27 9.25
N SER A 286 7.47 -21.51 10.55
CA SER A 286 7.27 -20.47 11.58
C SER A 286 8.14 -19.26 11.35
N LEU A 287 9.39 -19.43 10.88
CA LEU A 287 10.27 -18.31 10.55
C LEU A 287 9.71 -17.47 9.39
N ILE A 288 9.27 -18.11 8.31
CA ILE A 288 8.66 -17.43 7.17
C ILE A 288 7.38 -16.69 7.59
N GLU A 289 6.53 -17.28 8.43
CA GLU A 289 5.32 -16.66 8.93
C GLU A 289 5.63 -15.38 9.72
N ILE A 290 6.60 -15.42 10.63
CA ILE A 290 7.04 -14.25 11.41
C ILE A 290 7.56 -13.14 10.50
N ILE A 291 8.41 -13.45 9.53
CA ILE A 291 8.97 -12.48 8.60
C ILE A 291 7.86 -11.87 7.74
N ASN A 292 6.96 -12.69 7.25
CA ASN A 292 5.82 -12.25 6.47
C ASN A 292 4.91 -11.29 7.26
N GLN A 293 4.66 -11.54 8.55
CA GLN A 293 3.92 -10.63 9.41
C GLN A 293 4.66 -9.30 9.60
N GLN A 294 5.99 -9.33 9.75
CA GLN A 294 6.81 -8.12 9.84
C GLN A 294 6.71 -7.27 8.57
N VAL A 295 6.76 -7.90 7.38
CA VAL A 295 6.62 -7.20 6.09
C VAL A 295 5.23 -6.57 5.98
N VAL A 296 4.15 -7.31 6.28
CA VAL A 296 2.78 -6.79 6.27
C VAL A 296 2.64 -5.57 7.17
N THR A 297 3.10 -5.68 8.41
CA THR A 297 3.03 -4.59 9.40
C THR A 297 3.85 -3.39 8.97
N SER A 298 5.06 -3.60 8.43
CA SER A 298 5.94 -2.53 7.97
C SER A 298 5.39 -1.77 6.77
N LEU A 299 4.63 -2.43 5.89
CA LEU A 299 3.90 -1.84 4.77
C LEU A 299 2.57 -1.20 5.20
N LYS A 300 2.21 -1.26 6.49
CA LYS A 300 0.94 -0.73 7.03
C LYS A 300 -0.30 -1.31 6.33
N GLN A 301 -0.21 -2.57 5.93
CA GLN A 301 -1.30 -3.29 5.26
C GLN A 301 -2.00 -4.29 6.18
N LEU A 302 -3.17 -4.71 5.78
CA LEU A 302 -3.85 -5.84 6.40
C LEU A 302 -3.40 -7.15 5.74
N PRO A 303 -3.21 -8.24 6.49
CA PRO A 303 -2.78 -9.53 5.94
C PRO A 303 -3.66 -10.00 4.78
N ILE A 304 -4.97 -9.84 4.91
CA ILE A 304 -5.95 -10.23 3.89
C ILE A 304 -5.75 -9.49 2.56
N LEU A 305 -5.32 -8.24 2.59
CA LEU A 305 -5.05 -7.44 1.39
C LEU A 305 -3.80 -7.90 0.64
N LEU A 306 -2.90 -8.62 1.32
CA LEU A 306 -1.71 -9.24 0.74
C LEU A 306 -1.90 -10.75 0.46
N GLY A 307 -3.15 -11.22 0.43
CA GLY A 307 -3.50 -12.62 0.14
C GLY A 307 -3.16 -13.60 1.26
N ARG A 308 -2.98 -13.11 2.50
CA ARG A 308 -2.66 -13.93 3.68
C ARG A 308 -3.89 -14.08 4.55
N ASN A 309 -4.34 -15.32 4.73
CA ASN A 309 -5.50 -15.61 5.57
C ASN A 309 -5.07 -15.72 7.02
N GLU A 310 -5.43 -14.73 7.83
CA GLU A 310 -5.47 -14.85 9.28
C GLU A 310 -6.93 -14.98 9.70
N SER A 311 -7.22 -15.95 10.57
CA SER A 311 -8.58 -16.11 11.10
C SER A 311 -8.88 -14.96 12.06
N THR A 312 -9.63 -13.97 11.62
CA THR A 312 -10.12 -12.88 12.46
C THR A 312 -11.63 -12.99 12.63
N THR A 313 -12.15 -12.53 13.77
CA THR A 313 -13.59 -12.37 13.93
C THR A 313 -14.08 -11.19 13.09
N GLU A 314 -15.33 -11.20 12.67
CA GLU A 314 -15.92 -10.12 11.87
C GLU A 314 -15.75 -8.74 12.53
N THR A 315 -15.95 -8.66 13.83
CA THR A 315 -15.77 -7.41 14.61
C THR A 315 -14.33 -6.91 14.57
N HIS A 316 -13.32 -7.80 14.71
CA HIS A 316 -11.92 -7.41 14.62
C HIS A 316 -11.55 -6.98 13.20
N GLY A 317 -12.07 -7.69 12.20
CA GLY A 317 -11.85 -7.35 10.79
C GLY A 317 -12.37 -5.96 10.43
N SER A 318 -13.56 -5.60 10.91
CA SER A 318 -14.15 -4.27 10.66
C SER A 318 -13.34 -3.14 11.31
N ILE A 319 -12.90 -3.30 12.55
CA ILE A 319 -12.06 -2.30 13.25
C ILE A 319 -10.72 -2.12 12.53
N GLN A 320 -10.05 -3.22 12.16
CA GLN A 320 -8.80 -3.16 11.40
C GLN A 320 -8.98 -2.45 10.06
N TRP A 321 -10.08 -2.72 9.38
CA TRP A 321 -10.43 -2.06 8.14
C TRP A 321 -10.63 -0.56 8.30
N GLU A 322 -11.36 -0.12 9.31
CA GLU A 322 -11.57 1.31 9.60
C GLU A 322 -10.25 2.04 9.86
N ILE A 323 -9.35 1.43 10.64
CA ILE A 323 -8.01 1.99 10.89
C ILE A 323 -7.20 2.07 9.60
N HIS A 324 -7.26 1.03 8.75
CA HIS A 324 -6.57 1.02 7.47
C HIS A 324 -7.08 2.13 6.54
N ILE A 325 -8.40 2.27 6.40
CA ILE A 325 -9.02 3.34 5.60
C ILE A 325 -8.69 4.72 6.16
N ALA A 326 -8.63 4.90 7.47
CA ALA A 326 -8.19 6.16 8.07
C ALA A 326 -6.74 6.51 7.65
N GLY A 327 -5.86 5.51 7.56
CA GLY A 327 -4.50 5.67 7.02
C GLY A 327 -4.50 6.09 5.54
N VAL A 328 -5.33 5.47 4.71
CA VAL A 328 -5.51 5.85 3.30
C VAL A 328 -6.01 7.30 3.17
N LYS A 329 -7.05 7.66 3.94
CA LYS A 329 -7.61 9.02 3.97
C LYS A 329 -6.60 10.07 4.41
N SER A 330 -5.67 9.73 5.30
CA SER A 330 -4.58 10.64 5.71
C SER A 330 -3.73 11.06 4.51
N ILE A 331 -3.37 10.13 3.63
CA ILE A 331 -2.59 10.42 2.42
C ILE A 331 -3.44 11.14 1.38
N GLN A 332 -4.71 10.73 1.18
CA GLN A 332 -5.66 11.45 0.32
C GLN A 332 -5.77 12.92 0.71
N ASN A 333 -5.82 13.24 2.01
CA ASN A 333 -5.89 14.61 2.49
C ASN A 333 -4.67 15.46 2.12
N VAL A 334 -3.49 14.85 2.01
CA VAL A 334 -2.28 15.55 1.54
C VAL A 334 -2.41 15.88 0.06
N THR A 335 -2.82 14.90 -0.77
CA THR A 335 -3.09 15.09 -2.20
C THR A 335 -4.21 16.12 -2.41
N LYS A 336 -5.29 16.05 -1.63
CA LYS A 336 -6.38 17.03 -1.64
C LYS A 336 -5.87 18.45 -1.44
N ARG A 337 -5.11 18.69 -0.38
CA ARG A 337 -4.57 20.03 -0.07
C ARG A 337 -3.70 20.58 -1.18
N LEU A 338 -2.92 19.70 -1.84
CA LEU A 338 -2.08 20.09 -2.96
C LEU A 338 -2.92 20.50 -4.17
N LEU A 339 -3.91 19.69 -4.54
CA LEU A 339 -4.79 19.97 -5.68
C LEU A 339 -5.69 21.18 -5.44
N GLU A 340 -6.22 21.37 -4.23
CA GLU A 340 -6.99 22.57 -3.87
C GLU A 340 -6.16 23.84 -4.07
N LYS A 341 -4.87 23.82 -3.74
CA LYS A 341 -3.96 24.94 -4.02
C LYS A 341 -3.75 25.13 -5.53
N ALA A 342 -3.50 24.05 -6.26
CA ALA A 342 -3.25 24.11 -7.70
C ALA A 342 -4.48 24.64 -8.46
N TYR A 343 -5.68 24.16 -8.14
CA TYR A 343 -6.92 24.67 -8.73
C TYR A 343 -7.23 26.12 -8.31
N THR A 344 -6.91 26.47 -7.07
CA THR A 344 -7.06 27.88 -6.64
C THR A 344 -6.15 28.81 -7.42
N VAL A 345 -4.92 28.38 -7.75
CA VAL A 345 -4.03 29.15 -8.64
C VAL A 345 -4.61 29.25 -10.04
N ALA A 346 -5.16 28.17 -10.59
CA ALA A 346 -5.78 28.18 -11.90
C ALA A 346 -6.96 29.20 -11.99
N LEU A 347 -7.77 29.29 -10.96
CA LEU A 347 -8.85 30.27 -10.87
C LEU A 347 -8.29 31.71 -10.73
N ARG A 348 -7.29 31.92 -9.88
CA ARG A 348 -6.69 33.25 -9.66
C ARG A 348 -6.02 33.83 -10.87
N VAL A 349 -5.36 33.00 -11.67
CA VAL A 349 -4.73 33.38 -12.93
C VAL A 349 -5.79 33.93 -13.92
N GLN A 350 -7.00 33.39 -13.89
CA GLN A 350 -8.14 33.88 -14.68
C GLN A 350 -8.86 35.08 -14.01
N GLY A 351 -8.35 35.57 -12.89
CA GLY A 351 -8.94 36.68 -12.14
C GLY A 351 -10.11 36.31 -11.22
N ASN A 352 -10.39 35.01 -11.06
CA ASN A 352 -11.41 34.50 -10.15
C ASN A 352 -10.79 34.25 -8.76
N GLN A 353 -11.46 34.74 -7.68
CA GLN A 353 -10.98 34.60 -6.30
C GLN A 353 -11.75 33.53 -5.51
N SER A 354 -12.49 32.67 -6.20
CA SER A 354 -13.21 31.56 -5.58
C SER A 354 -12.24 30.55 -4.97
N THR A 355 -12.73 29.78 -4.00
CA THR A 355 -11.98 28.74 -3.29
C THR A 355 -12.47 27.37 -3.72
N VAL A 356 -11.54 26.43 -3.82
CA VAL A 356 -11.81 25.06 -4.27
C VAL A 356 -11.81 24.11 -3.09
N LYS A 357 -12.80 23.23 -3.04
CA LYS A 357 -12.91 22.14 -2.09
C LYS A 357 -13.02 20.82 -2.84
N ILE A 358 -12.13 19.88 -2.54
CA ILE A 358 -12.14 18.53 -3.12
C ILE A 358 -12.63 17.55 -2.08
N THR A 359 -13.50 16.64 -2.49
CA THR A 359 -13.98 15.55 -1.65
C THR A 359 -13.78 14.23 -2.39
N PHE A 360 -12.93 13.35 -1.82
CA PHE A 360 -12.77 11.99 -2.35
C PHE A 360 -13.95 11.12 -1.95
N ASN A 361 -14.37 10.28 -2.87
CA ASN A 361 -15.43 9.32 -2.62
C ASN A 361 -14.99 8.29 -1.58
N ASP A 362 -15.88 7.90 -0.71
CA ASP A 362 -15.64 6.87 0.28
C ASP A 362 -15.52 5.49 -0.37
N VAL A 363 -14.64 4.67 0.19
CA VAL A 363 -14.51 3.27 -0.21
C VAL A 363 -15.75 2.51 0.23
N ARG A 364 -16.56 2.10 -0.71
CA ARG A 364 -17.78 1.31 -0.44
C ARG A 364 -17.40 -0.12 -0.08
N THR A 365 -17.47 -0.45 1.18
CA THR A 365 -17.15 -1.79 1.71
C THR A 365 -18.32 -2.47 2.40
N LYS A 366 -19.36 -1.72 2.71
CA LYS A 366 -20.55 -2.26 3.38
C LYS A 366 -21.52 -2.83 2.36
N ASP A 367 -22.13 -3.95 2.71
CA ASP A 367 -23.26 -4.48 1.96
C ASP A 367 -24.34 -3.38 1.91
N ARG A 368 -24.89 -3.12 0.73
CA ARG A 368 -25.96 -2.13 0.53
C ARG A 368 -27.11 -2.31 1.52
N ALA A 369 -27.36 -3.54 1.95
CA ALA A 369 -28.36 -3.84 2.96
C ALA A 369 -27.98 -3.30 4.35
N GLN A 370 -26.71 -3.33 4.72
CA GLN A 370 -26.25 -2.79 6.01
C GLN A 370 -26.23 -1.26 5.98
N GLU A 371 -25.83 -0.63 4.88
CA GLU A 371 -25.89 0.82 4.71
C GLU A 371 -27.34 1.32 4.75
N ALA A 372 -28.23 0.69 4.00
CA ALA A 372 -29.66 1.03 4.01
C ALA A 372 -30.33 0.83 5.39
N ASN A 373 -29.90 -0.19 6.15
CA ASN A 373 -30.38 -0.37 7.51
C ASN A 373 -29.83 0.69 8.47
N ALA A 374 -28.55 1.10 8.34
CA ALA A 374 -27.98 2.15 9.15
C ALA A 374 -28.67 3.50 8.86
N GLU A 375 -28.84 3.81 7.58
CA GLU A 375 -29.56 5.02 7.13
C GLU A 375 -31.01 5.04 7.62
N ALA A 376 -31.71 3.91 7.53
CA ALA A 376 -33.08 3.78 8.07
C ALA A 376 -33.13 3.98 9.59
N ILE A 377 -32.11 3.53 10.33
CA ILE A 377 -32.00 3.77 11.77
C ILE A 377 -31.75 5.25 12.07
N GLU A 378 -30.85 5.91 11.32
CA GLU A 378 -30.59 7.33 11.45
C GLU A 378 -31.85 8.16 11.18
N ILE A 379 -32.53 7.90 10.06
CA ILE A 379 -33.80 8.56 9.73
C ILE A 379 -34.82 8.38 10.86
N ASN A 380 -34.98 7.16 11.37
CA ASN A 380 -35.90 6.90 12.47
C ASN A 380 -35.51 7.62 13.77
N ASN A 381 -34.21 7.75 14.07
CA ASN A 381 -33.74 8.48 15.23
C ASN A 381 -34.05 9.97 15.12
N GLU A 382 -33.83 10.58 13.94
CA GLU A 382 -34.16 11.99 13.73
C GLU A 382 -35.67 12.22 13.80
N ILE A 383 -36.48 11.35 13.20
CA ILE A 383 -37.95 11.42 13.33
C ILE A 383 -38.37 11.34 14.80
N MET A 384 -37.78 10.47 15.61
CA MET A 384 -38.06 10.36 17.04
C MET A 384 -37.67 11.61 17.80
N LYS A 385 -36.53 12.26 17.47
CA LYS A 385 -36.12 13.52 18.09
C LYS A 385 -37.13 14.68 17.81
N VAL A 386 -37.60 14.75 16.56
CA VAL A 386 -38.67 15.71 16.18
C VAL A 386 -39.97 15.43 16.93
N GLN A 387 -40.39 14.17 17.02
CA GLN A 387 -41.60 13.75 17.74
C GLN A 387 -41.56 14.06 19.25
N GLN A 388 -40.35 13.99 19.85
CA GLN A 388 -40.13 14.35 21.24
C GLN A 388 -40.00 15.87 21.46
N GLY A 389 -39.97 16.66 20.38
CA GLY A 389 -39.79 18.11 20.44
C GLY A 389 -38.38 18.54 20.83
N TRP A 390 -37.38 17.71 20.60
CA TRP A 390 -35.98 18.02 20.92
C TRP A 390 -35.30 18.85 19.83
N ILE A 391 -35.70 18.63 18.59
CA ILE A 391 -35.24 19.36 17.40
C ILE A 391 -36.44 19.69 16.53
N ASP A 392 -36.29 20.68 15.64
CA ASP A 392 -37.32 20.98 14.67
C ASP A 392 -37.17 20.15 13.38
N ASN A 393 -38.15 20.31 12.45
CA ASN A 393 -38.16 19.54 11.22
C ASN A 393 -37.03 19.96 10.25
N ASP A 394 -36.62 21.22 10.29
CA ASP A 394 -35.56 21.76 9.45
C ASP A 394 -34.19 21.27 9.93
N GLU A 395 -33.98 21.23 11.25
CA GLU A 395 -32.77 20.64 11.84
C GLU A 395 -32.63 19.16 11.50
N ALA A 396 -33.71 18.36 11.60
CA ALA A 396 -33.71 16.94 11.24
C ALA A 396 -33.47 16.76 9.75
N SER A 397 -34.06 17.55 8.88
CA SER A 397 -33.87 17.54 7.44
C SER A 397 -32.41 17.85 7.08
N ASN A 398 -31.83 18.87 7.70
CA ASN A 398 -30.44 19.25 7.48
C ASN A 398 -29.44 18.12 7.84
N VAL A 399 -29.71 17.38 8.91
CA VAL A 399 -28.86 16.22 9.30
C VAL A 399 -28.93 15.11 8.26
N ILE A 400 -30.14 14.82 7.73
CA ILE A 400 -30.35 13.68 6.81
C ILE A 400 -30.05 14.03 5.35
N THR A 401 -30.47 15.24 4.90
CA THR A 401 -30.46 15.61 3.49
C THR A 401 -29.49 16.74 3.15
N GLY A 402 -28.95 17.44 4.15
CA GLY A 402 -28.05 18.58 3.98
C GLY A 402 -28.77 19.90 3.62
N HIS A 403 -30.10 19.96 3.66
CA HIS A 403 -30.88 21.15 3.39
C HIS A 403 -32.15 21.20 4.27
N ASP A 404 -32.76 22.37 4.39
CA ASP A 404 -33.99 22.57 5.14
C ASP A 404 -35.16 21.76 4.58
N ALA A 405 -36.13 21.45 5.41
CA ALA A 405 -37.29 20.66 5.03
C ALA A 405 -38.11 21.34 3.95
N VAL A 406 -38.50 20.62 2.91
CA VAL A 406 -39.34 21.15 1.80
C VAL A 406 -40.79 21.29 2.17
N GLY A 407 -41.24 20.78 3.31
CA GLY A 407 -42.62 20.84 3.76
C GLY A 407 -42.86 20.32 5.17
N GLU A 408 -44.04 20.55 5.71
CA GLU A 408 -44.41 20.06 7.04
C GLU A 408 -44.45 18.51 7.08
N PRO A 409 -44.02 17.89 8.20
CA PRO A 409 -44.03 16.43 8.35
C PRO A 409 -45.48 15.90 8.27
N LYS A 410 -45.70 14.96 7.38
CA LYS A 410 -46.99 14.26 7.31
C LYS A 410 -47.16 13.45 8.58
N GLN A 411 -48.14 13.76 9.41
CA GLN A 411 -48.46 12.95 10.58
C GLN A 411 -48.69 11.49 10.17
N PRO A 412 -48.04 10.51 10.81
CA PRO A 412 -48.32 9.13 10.52
C PRO A 412 -49.80 8.83 10.80
N GLN A 413 -50.51 8.42 9.76
CA GLN A 413 -51.91 7.96 9.96
C GLN A 413 -51.83 6.72 10.88
N GLN A 414 -52.40 6.88 12.08
CA GLN A 414 -52.38 5.90 13.16
C GLN A 414 -53.11 4.54 12.84
N SER A 415 -53.60 4.38 11.59
CA SER A 415 -54.54 3.29 11.28
C SER A 415 -53.92 2.03 10.63
N ASP A 416 -52.70 2.06 10.08
CA ASP A 416 -52.29 0.96 9.23
C ASP A 416 -51.19 0.04 9.80
N ALA A 417 -50.40 0.46 10.78
CA ALA A 417 -49.34 -0.36 11.33
C ALA A 417 -49.89 -1.57 12.16
N LEU A 418 -50.99 -1.36 12.91
CA LEU A 418 -51.63 -2.46 13.67
C LEU A 418 -52.40 -3.40 12.73
N GLY A 419 -53.01 -2.89 11.67
CA GLY A 419 -53.71 -3.65 10.65
C GLY A 419 -52.76 -4.52 9.81
N SER A 420 -51.63 -3.99 9.40
CA SER A 420 -50.62 -4.70 8.62
C SER A 420 -49.89 -5.79 9.44
N TYR A 421 -49.65 -5.52 10.74
CA TYR A 421 -49.07 -6.53 11.64
C TYR A 421 -50.06 -7.66 11.96
N GLN A 422 -51.34 -7.33 12.17
CA GLN A 422 -52.42 -8.33 12.33
C GLN A 422 -52.65 -9.12 11.05
N ALA A 423 -52.63 -8.53 9.88
CA ALA A 423 -52.71 -9.20 8.58
C ALA A 423 -51.50 -10.12 8.31
N PHE A 424 -50.30 -9.72 8.72
CA PHE A 424 -49.10 -10.53 8.66
C PHE A 424 -49.18 -11.75 9.62
N LEU A 425 -49.67 -11.56 10.83
CA LEU A 425 -49.88 -12.67 11.78
C LEU A 425 -50.97 -13.62 11.29
N GLN A 426 -52.04 -13.12 10.68
CA GLN A 426 -53.11 -13.95 10.10
C GLN A 426 -52.62 -14.69 8.84
N SER A 427 -51.74 -14.13 8.03
CA SER A 427 -51.14 -14.81 6.88
C SER A 427 -50.23 -15.98 7.29
N LYS A 428 -49.57 -15.86 8.46
CA LYS A 428 -48.76 -16.96 9.04
C LYS A 428 -49.60 -18.02 9.79
N ALA A 429 -50.83 -17.69 10.19
CA ALA A 429 -51.71 -18.58 10.94
C ALA A 429 -52.60 -19.47 10.06
N LYS A 430 -52.59 -19.30 8.73
CA LYS A 430 -53.26 -20.27 7.86
C LYS A 430 -52.46 -21.57 7.79
N PRO A 431 -53.07 -22.73 8.13
CA PRO A 431 -52.44 -24.02 7.92
C PRO A 431 -52.14 -24.19 6.42
N LYS A 432 -50.97 -24.66 6.11
CA LYS A 432 -50.65 -25.11 4.75
C LYS A 432 -51.53 -26.36 4.53
N ASP A 433 -52.45 -26.25 3.58
CA ASP A 433 -53.17 -27.41 3.09
C ASP A 433 -52.19 -28.45 2.55
N ASP A 434 -52.39 -29.71 3.00
CA ASP A 434 -51.58 -30.89 2.67
C ASP A 434 -51.86 -31.38 1.22
N GLU A 435 -51.71 -30.58 0.22
CA GLU A 435 -51.97 -30.96 -1.17
C GLU A 435 -50.71 -30.96 -2.05
N ASP A 436 -49.61 -31.50 -1.60
CA ASP A 436 -48.48 -31.79 -2.53
C ASP A 436 -47.59 -32.95 -2.05
N LEU A 437 -48.24 -34.05 -1.64
CA LEU A 437 -47.53 -35.31 -1.35
C LEU A 437 -48.12 -36.44 -2.22
N GLU A 438 -47.60 -36.61 -3.43
CA GLU A 438 -47.75 -37.84 -4.18
C GLU A 438 -46.70 -38.85 -3.71
N GLY A 439 -47.12 -39.93 -3.12
CA GLY A 439 -46.28 -41.08 -2.75
C GLY A 439 -46.08 -42.02 -3.93
N ASP A 440 -44.85 -42.51 -4.13
CA ASP A 440 -44.57 -43.59 -5.06
C ASP A 440 -44.95 -44.97 -4.44
N GLU A 441 -45.04 -45.99 -5.27
CA GLU A 441 -45.42 -47.34 -4.87
C GLU A 441 -44.45 -48.03 -3.88
N THR A 442 -43.38 -47.35 -3.46
CA THR A 442 -42.35 -47.85 -2.53
C THR A 442 -42.42 -47.24 -1.14
N GLY A 443 -43.38 -46.33 -0.87
CA GLY A 443 -43.61 -45.75 0.46
C GLY A 443 -42.56 -44.74 0.94
N ARG A 444 -41.81 -44.09 0.05
CA ARG A 444 -40.88 -43.03 0.39
C ARG A 444 -41.38 -41.67 -0.09
N TYR A 445 -41.45 -40.71 0.82
CA TYR A 445 -41.82 -39.32 0.50
C TYR A 445 -40.66 -38.56 -0.09
N ILE A 446 -40.83 -38.01 -1.28
CA ILE A 446 -39.82 -37.17 -1.95
C ILE A 446 -40.34 -35.72 -2.02
N ARG A 447 -39.59 -34.76 -1.53
CA ARG A 447 -39.84 -33.33 -1.73
C ARG A 447 -39.46 -32.95 -3.16
N LYS A 448 -40.39 -32.45 -3.94
CA LYS A 448 -40.06 -31.72 -5.20
C LYS A 448 -39.62 -30.29 -4.88
N PHE A 449 -38.49 -29.90 -5.48
CA PHE A 449 -38.00 -28.53 -5.49
C PHE A 449 -38.67 -27.72 -6.60
#